data_03ed42c6a314c548924980830304be6b
#
_entry.id   03ed42c6a314c548924980830304be6b
#
_cell.length_a   1.000
_cell.length_b   1.000
_cell.length_c   1.000
_cell.angle_alpha   90.00
_cell.angle_beta   90.00
_cell.angle_gamma   90.00
#
_symmetry.space_group_name_H-M   'P 1'
#
loop_
_entity.id
_entity.type
_entity.pdbx_description
1 polymer ?
#
loop_
_entity_poly.entity_id
_entity_poly.type
_entity_poly.pdbx_seq_one_letter_code
_entity_poly.pdbx_strand_id
1 'polypeptide(L)'
;MSERQQAEAGGTGVEWPRPLPVVLAPAPDEALSSWVERHAAFCGLGPTAMRRHCAPEAPSLRALDRALTSEQEERLSRLFRLGRSTLRQMTHAELGPDVIGLLVARDVDHRCERCARSLAEASFSKAIPRAWFHTWRITCPRCGSRVSPARSAMGAGGDASPNLFPHLWAEALQGERLLNAIIHHQTPAPVLPIPAMRLLRLLMIWTGSEQVPAKGEWQRQGWTLDAVVPGFDAALERHGIAIPRTTLINMPLPVRIALLAGFALASEDPATAIQAMWATTSGMHRAHFRYVLTDMPGGHRFRPMIAA
;
A
#
# COMPACT_ATOMS: atom_id res chain seq x y z
N MET A 1 53.01 44.54 -5.23
CA MET A 1 52.38 43.51 -4.34
C MET A 1 51.06 43.13 -4.99
N SER A 2 50.95 41.90 -5.35
CA SER A 2 50.11 41.39 -6.45
C SER A 2 48.72 40.95 -5.95
N GLU A 3 47.65 41.47 -6.55
CA GLU A 3 46.22 41.15 -6.35
C GLU A 3 45.82 39.81 -6.96
N ARG A 4 46.59 38.76 -6.77
CA ARG A 4 46.30 37.42 -7.32
C ARG A 4 45.92 36.35 -6.28
N GLN A 5 45.37 36.73 -5.11
CA GLN A 5 45.06 35.78 -4.04
C GLN A 5 43.63 35.85 -3.52
N GLN A 6 42.64 36.14 -4.35
CA GLN A 6 41.21 36.10 -3.89
C GLN A 6 40.30 35.52 -4.94
N ALA A 7 40.50 34.26 -5.33
CA ALA A 7 39.53 33.53 -6.16
C ALA A 7 39.57 32.02 -5.88
N GLU A 8 39.69 31.63 -4.63
CA GLU A 8 39.25 30.29 -4.19
C GLU A 8 37.92 30.42 -3.46
N ALA A 9 36.89 30.82 -4.22
CA ALA A 9 35.51 30.69 -3.75
C ALA A 9 35.24 29.18 -3.62
N GLY A 10 35.23 28.72 -2.35
CA GLY A 10 34.92 27.36 -1.97
C GLY A 10 33.52 26.91 -2.47
N GLY A 11 33.48 26.47 -3.69
CA GLY A 11 32.38 25.68 -4.16
C GLY A 11 32.38 24.36 -3.38
N THR A 12 31.43 24.18 -2.48
CA THR A 12 31.10 22.87 -1.87
C THR A 12 30.62 21.96 -3.00
N GLY A 13 31.55 21.50 -3.84
CA GLY A 13 31.27 20.60 -4.92
C GLY A 13 30.71 19.30 -4.32
N VAL A 14 29.43 19.04 -4.52
CA VAL A 14 28.84 17.74 -4.16
C VAL A 14 29.64 16.68 -4.92
N GLU A 15 30.43 15.90 -4.17
CA GLU A 15 31.18 14.79 -4.75
C GLU A 15 30.22 13.68 -5.17
N TRP A 16 29.99 13.57 -6.47
CA TRP A 16 29.12 12.56 -7.04
C TRP A 16 29.83 11.20 -7.09
N PRO A 17 29.14 10.10 -6.77
CA PRO A 17 29.73 8.78 -6.85
C PRO A 17 30.09 8.43 -8.30
N ARG A 18 31.18 7.68 -8.45
CA ARG A 18 31.56 7.16 -9.79
C ARG A 18 30.50 6.15 -10.26
N PRO A 19 30.18 6.15 -11.58
CA PRO A 19 29.26 5.17 -12.15
C PRO A 19 29.71 3.74 -11.88
N LEU A 20 28.75 2.86 -11.61
CA LEU A 20 29.04 1.44 -11.45
C LEU A 20 29.59 0.85 -12.75
N PRO A 21 30.60 -0.05 -12.67
CA PRO A 21 31.18 -0.67 -13.86
C PRO A 21 30.17 -1.54 -14.62
N VAL A 22 29.28 -2.21 -13.88
CA VAL A 22 28.23 -3.07 -14.41
C VAL A 22 26.90 -2.64 -13.83
N VAL A 23 25.88 -2.52 -14.69
CA VAL A 23 24.51 -2.21 -14.30
C VAL A 23 23.60 -3.34 -14.77
N LEU A 24 22.91 -3.96 -13.82
CA LEU A 24 21.92 -5.01 -14.09
C LEU A 24 20.66 -4.40 -14.71
N ALA A 25 20.09 -5.05 -15.70
CA ALA A 25 18.78 -4.65 -16.21
C ALA A 25 17.70 -4.79 -15.12
N PRO A 26 16.78 -3.81 -14.97
CA PRO A 26 15.63 -3.99 -14.10
C PRO A 26 14.69 -5.06 -14.68
N ALA A 27 14.09 -5.86 -13.79
CA ALA A 27 13.01 -6.75 -14.19
C ALA A 27 11.74 -5.93 -14.49
N PRO A 28 10.78 -6.48 -15.26
CA PRO A 28 9.51 -5.80 -15.51
C PRO A 28 8.76 -5.49 -14.22
N ASP A 29 8.38 -4.22 -14.03
CA ASP A 29 7.69 -3.69 -12.85
C ASP A 29 8.47 -3.86 -11.52
N GLU A 30 9.79 -4.01 -11.57
CA GLU A 30 10.60 -4.18 -10.37
C GLU A 30 10.61 -2.91 -9.51
N ALA A 31 10.47 -3.07 -8.19
CA ALA A 31 10.64 -1.99 -7.24
C ALA A 31 12.10 -1.52 -7.19
N LEU A 32 12.32 -0.22 -7.05
CA LEU A 32 13.65 0.38 -7.05
C LEU A 32 14.55 -0.21 -5.97
N SER A 33 14.03 -0.36 -4.77
CA SER A 33 14.77 -0.99 -3.65
C SER A 33 15.22 -2.41 -3.97
N SER A 34 14.34 -3.21 -4.57
CA SER A 34 14.65 -4.58 -5.00
C SER A 34 15.78 -4.62 -6.02
N TRP A 35 15.71 -3.74 -7.01
CA TRP A 35 16.73 -3.62 -8.04
C TRP A 35 18.10 -3.21 -7.45
N VAL A 36 18.10 -2.23 -6.53
CA VAL A 36 19.33 -1.81 -5.82
C VAL A 36 19.86 -2.94 -4.93
N GLU A 37 19.00 -3.72 -4.26
CA GLU A 37 19.41 -4.90 -3.48
C GLU A 37 20.05 -5.98 -4.36
N ARG A 38 19.54 -6.19 -5.59
CA ARG A 38 20.17 -7.12 -6.56
C ARG A 38 21.58 -6.65 -6.97
N HIS A 39 21.77 -5.32 -7.16
CA HIS A 39 23.10 -4.78 -7.40
C HIS A 39 24.03 -4.96 -6.20
N ALA A 40 23.52 -4.73 -4.98
CA ALA A 40 24.31 -4.97 -3.78
C ALA A 40 24.81 -6.42 -3.74
N ALA A 41 23.90 -7.38 -3.96
CA ALA A 41 24.27 -8.80 -4.00
C ALA A 41 25.25 -9.14 -5.13
N PHE A 42 25.08 -8.56 -6.33
CA PHE A 42 25.99 -8.75 -7.45
C PHE A 42 27.39 -8.21 -7.15
N CYS A 43 27.49 -7.07 -6.46
CA CYS A 43 28.77 -6.48 -6.06
C CYS A 43 29.36 -7.09 -4.79
N GLY A 44 28.74 -8.11 -4.18
CA GLY A 44 29.17 -8.68 -2.91
C GLY A 44 29.00 -7.75 -1.70
N LEU A 45 28.08 -6.76 -1.82
CA LEU A 45 27.81 -5.77 -0.79
C LEU A 45 26.53 -6.12 -0.03
N GLY A 46 26.47 -5.76 1.26
CA GLY A 46 25.22 -5.76 2.00
C GLY A 46 24.30 -4.60 1.58
N PRO A 47 22.95 -4.73 1.73
CA PRO A 47 21.99 -3.69 1.36
C PRO A 47 22.26 -2.34 2.03
N THR A 48 22.70 -2.34 3.30
CA THR A 48 23.07 -1.12 4.05
C THR A 48 24.26 -0.40 3.44
N ALA A 49 25.30 -1.13 3.02
CA ALA A 49 26.48 -0.55 2.39
C ALA A 49 26.09 0.09 1.04
N MET A 50 25.31 -0.62 0.22
CA MET A 50 24.80 -0.10 -1.04
C MET A 50 23.92 1.14 -0.83
N ARG A 51 23.03 1.14 0.16
CA ARG A 51 22.21 2.30 0.51
C ARG A 51 23.07 3.53 0.82
N ARG A 52 24.08 3.36 1.70
CA ARG A 52 25.00 4.47 2.06
C ARG A 52 25.75 5.02 0.84
N HIS A 53 26.02 4.17 -0.13
CA HIS A 53 26.71 4.59 -1.37
C HIS A 53 25.78 5.32 -2.34
N CYS A 54 24.56 4.82 -2.56
CA CYS A 54 23.65 5.34 -3.57
C CYS A 54 22.63 6.38 -3.05
N ALA A 55 22.25 6.32 -1.77
CA ALA A 55 21.26 7.21 -1.17
C ALA A 55 21.50 7.35 0.35
N PRO A 56 22.61 8.02 0.78
CA PRO A 56 23.03 8.10 2.18
C PRO A 56 21.95 8.70 3.10
N GLU A 57 21.17 9.66 2.61
CA GLU A 57 20.12 10.36 3.35
C GLU A 57 18.83 9.51 3.51
N ALA A 58 18.65 8.45 2.69
CA ALA A 58 17.48 7.62 2.78
C ALA A 58 17.52 6.76 4.07
N PRO A 59 16.45 6.70 4.85
CA PRO A 59 16.42 5.89 6.08
C PRO A 59 16.53 4.38 5.78
N SER A 60 16.05 3.95 4.62
CA SER A 60 16.15 2.56 4.14
C SER A 60 16.10 2.52 2.61
N LEU A 61 16.47 1.39 1.99
CA LEU A 61 16.26 1.21 0.53
C LEU A 61 14.77 1.24 0.19
N ARG A 62 13.90 0.70 1.04
CA ARG A 62 12.44 0.71 0.87
C ARG A 62 11.85 2.12 0.86
N ALA A 63 12.51 3.10 1.49
CA ALA A 63 12.05 4.49 1.42
C ALA A 63 12.13 5.05 0.00
N LEU A 64 13.07 4.56 -0.82
CA LEU A 64 13.24 4.97 -2.22
C LEU A 64 12.06 4.53 -3.10
N ASP A 65 11.35 3.47 -2.72
CA ASP A 65 10.21 2.99 -3.50
C ASP A 65 9.02 3.96 -3.46
N ARG A 66 8.92 4.82 -2.44
CA ARG A 66 7.81 5.77 -2.29
C ARG A 66 7.92 6.96 -3.22
N ALA A 67 9.02 7.69 -3.10
CA ALA A 67 9.35 8.82 -3.94
C ALA A 67 10.83 9.13 -3.79
N LEU A 68 11.43 9.70 -4.83
CA LEU A 68 12.81 10.17 -4.84
C LEU A 68 12.84 11.69 -4.73
N THR A 69 13.80 12.22 -3.98
CA THR A 69 14.15 13.63 -4.09
C THR A 69 14.92 13.87 -5.40
N SER A 70 14.94 15.13 -5.87
CA SER A 70 15.69 15.47 -7.09
C SER A 70 17.17 15.10 -6.99
N GLU A 71 17.76 15.23 -5.80
CA GLU A 71 19.15 14.85 -5.53
C GLU A 71 19.36 13.33 -5.63
N GLN A 72 18.44 12.55 -5.03
CA GLN A 72 18.47 11.09 -5.13
C GLN A 72 18.31 10.61 -6.58
N GLU A 73 17.39 11.22 -7.33
CA GLU A 73 17.25 10.91 -8.76
C GLU A 73 18.51 11.17 -9.54
N GLU A 74 19.13 12.33 -9.33
CA GLU A 74 20.38 12.69 -10.01
C GLU A 74 21.50 11.72 -9.66
N ARG A 75 21.67 11.44 -8.36
CA ARG A 75 22.70 10.55 -7.84
C ARG A 75 22.54 9.12 -8.40
N LEU A 76 21.32 8.57 -8.33
CA LEU A 76 21.00 7.24 -8.84
C LEU A 76 21.15 7.19 -10.38
N SER A 77 20.70 8.23 -11.09
CA SER A 77 20.82 8.33 -12.53
C SER A 77 22.27 8.27 -12.99
N ARG A 78 23.17 9.00 -12.33
CA ARG A 78 24.61 9.00 -12.63
C ARG A 78 25.25 7.65 -12.27
N LEU A 79 24.95 7.16 -11.06
CA LEU A 79 25.55 5.92 -10.54
C LEU A 79 25.21 4.71 -11.41
N PHE A 80 23.94 4.58 -11.80
CA PHE A 80 23.43 3.45 -12.57
C PHE A 80 23.29 3.74 -14.08
N ARG A 81 23.67 4.93 -14.55
CA ARG A 81 23.52 5.33 -15.96
C ARG A 81 22.11 5.12 -16.51
N LEU A 82 21.10 5.34 -15.69
CA LEU A 82 19.69 5.23 -16.07
C LEU A 82 19.02 6.61 -16.15
N GLY A 83 18.07 6.74 -17.08
CA GLY A 83 17.23 7.93 -17.15
C GLY A 83 16.38 8.11 -15.89
N ARG A 84 16.16 9.36 -15.45
CA ARG A 84 15.32 9.69 -14.29
C ARG A 84 13.89 9.15 -14.42
N SER A 85 13.34 9.16 -15.64
CA SER A 85 12.00 8.59 -15.92
C SER A 85 11.94 7.10 -15.58
N THR A 86 12.96 6.33 -15.95
CA THR A 86 13.06 4.91 -15.62
C THR A 86 13.13 4.69 -14.12
N LEU A 87 13.94 5.49 -13.40
CA LEU A 87 14.01 5.41 -11.94
C LEU A 87 12.65 5.71 -11.28
N ARG A 88 11.94 6.75 -11.72
CA ARG A 88 10.59 7.08 -11.22
C ARG A 88 9.60 5.97 -11.49
N GLN A 89 9.64 5.32 -12.65
CA GLN A 89 8.78 4.19 -12.99
C GLN A 89 9.00 2.97 -12.08
N MET A 90 10.14 2.89 -11.40
CA MET A 90 10.43 1.85 -10.41
C MET A 90 9.97 2.21 -8.99
N THR A 91 9.41 3.41 -8.80
CA THR A 91 8.86 3.88 -7.52
C THR A 91 7.33 3.92 -7.56
N HIS A 92 6.71 4.28 -6.44
CA HIS A 92 5.27 4.54 -6.34
C HIS A 92 4.93 6.03 -6.50
N ALA A 93 5.85 6.85 -7.05
CA ALA A 93 5.68 8.30 -7.14
C ALA A 93 4.47 8.74 -7.99
N GLU A 94 4.01 7.88 -8.92
CA GLU A 94 2.79 8.11 -9.69
C GLU A 94 1.50 8.01 -8.85
N LEU A 95 1.58 7.38 -7.68
CA LEU A 95 0.46 7.29 -6.75
C LEU A 95 0.44 8.52 -5.85
N GLY A 96 -0.74 9.06 -5.58
CA GLY A 96 -0.86 10.16 -4.64
C GLY A 96 -0.39 9.78 -3.22
N PRO A 97 0.06 10.77 -2.41
CA PRO A 97 0.60 10.50 -1.07
C PRO A 97 -0.38 9.79 -0.14
N ASP A 98 -1.69 10.06 -0.27
CA ASP A 98 -2.74 9.39 0.49
C ASP A 98 -2.83 7.90 0.13
N VAL A 99 -2.69 7.55 -1.16
CA VAL A 99 -2.68 6.17 -1.63
C VAL A 99 -1.44 5.45 -1.12
N ILE A 100 -0.26 6.09 -1.24
CA ILE A 100 1.01 5.53 -0.75
C ILE A 100 0.92 5.30 0.76
N GLY A 101 0.42 6.29 1.51
CA GLY A 101 0.29 6.21 2.97
C GLY A 101 -0.67 5.13 3.45
N LEU A 102 -1.75 4.88 2.71
CA LEU A 102 -2.85 4.01 3.12
C LEU A 102 -2.77 2.61 2.53
N LEU A 103 -2.27 2.47 1.30
CA LEU A 103 -2.42 1.26 0.48
C LEU A 103 -1.11 0.66 -0.05
N VAL A 104 0.05 1.27 0.20
CA VAL A 104 1.35 0.70 -0.17
C VAL A 104 2.07 0.19 1.07
N ALA A 105 2.23 -1.13 1.17
CA ALA A 105 2.92 -1.77 2.28
C ALA A 105 4.42 -1.39 2.31
N ARG A 106 5.02 -1.44 3.50
CA ARG A 106 6.46 -1.23 3.67
C ARG A 106 7.28 -2.45 3.25
N ASP A 107 6.72 -3.62 3.47
CA ASP A 107 7.30 -4.91 3.13
C ASP A 107 6.42 -5.65 2.13
N VAL A 108 6.96 -6.68 1.49
CA VAL A 108 6.20 -7.54 0.58
C VAL A 108 5.11 -8.26 1.38
N ASP A 109 3.87 -7.93 1.08
CA ASP A 109 2.70 -8.43 1.80
C ASP A 109 2.08 -9.65 1.10
N HIS A 110 2.17 -9.68 -0.21
CA HIS A 110 1.67 -10.78 -1.03
C HIS A 110 2.56 -11.01 -2.24
N ARG A 111 2.39 -12.16 -2.89
CA ARG A 111 3.10 -12.47 -4.14
C ARG A 111 2.21 -13.28 -5.08
N CYS A 112 2.53 -13.23 -6.34
CA CYS A 112 1.94 -14.10 -7.35
C CYS A 112 2.91 -15.26 -7.64
N GLU A 113 2.54 -16.48 -7.29
CA GLU A 113 3.40 -17.66 -7.47
C GLU A 113 3.72 -17.93 -8.96
N ARG A 114 2.76 -17.65 -9.86
CA ARG A 114 2.98 -17.81 -11.30
C ARG A 114 4.04 -16.82 -11.80
N CYS A 115 3.94 -15.54 -11.42
CA CYS A 115 4.92 -14.54 -11.82
C CYS A 115 6.27 -14.73 -11.14
N ALA A 116 6.31 -15.22 -9.89
CA ALA A 116 7.56 -15.54 -9.20
C ALA A 116 8.34 -16.64 -9.94
N ARG A 117 7.66 -17.69 -10.42
CA ARG A 117 8.29 -18.73 -11.25
C ARG A 117 8.83 -18.15 -12.57
N SER A 118 8.02 -17.38 -13.31
CA SER A 118 8.47 -16.73 -14.55
C SER A 118 9.69 -15.82 -14.32
N LEU A 119 9.75 -15.08 -13.22
CA LEU A 119 10.91 -14.25 -12.89
C LEU A 119 12.14 -15.10 -12.61
N ALA A 120 11.99 -16.22 -11.91
CA ALA A 120 13.08 -17.15 -11.63
C ALA A 120 13.63 -17.79 -12.92
N GLU A 121 12.77 -18.22 -13.83
CA GLU A 121 13.12 -18.75 -15.15
C GLU A 121 13.87 -17.73 -16.01
N ALA A 122 13.50 -16.45 -15.91
CA ALA A 122 14.16 -15.34 -16.62
C ALA A 122 15.42 -14.80 -15.89
N SER A 123 15.96 -15.53 -14.91
CA SER A 123 17.14 -15.12 -14.10
C SER A 123 16.92 -13.89 -13.21
N PHE A 124 15.66 -13.55 -12.91
CA PHE A 124 15.26 -12.47 -12.00
C PHE A 124 14.69 -12.98 -10.67
N SER A 125 15.18 -14.10 -10.16
CA SER A 125 14.60 -14.82 -9.01
C SER A 125 14.46 -13.98 -7.72
N LYS A 126 15.28 -12.94 -7.57
CA LYS A 126 15.26 -12.01 -6.43
C LYS A 126 14.53 -10.70 -6.71
N ALA A 127 14.03 -10.51 -7.93
CA ALA A 127 13.29 -9.29 -8.27
C ALA A 127 11.90 -9.29 -7.63
N ILE A 128 11.55 -8.14 -7.03
CA ILE A 128 10.27 -7.92 -6.37
C ILE A 128 9.49 -6.88 -7.17
N PRO A 129 8.39 -7.27 -7.84
CA PRO A 129 7.52 -6.32 -8.52
C PRO A 129 6.87 -5.32 -7.56
N ARG A 130 6.71 -4.05 -7.97
CA ARG A 130 6.04 -3.00 -7.20
C ARG A 130 4.62 -3.41 -6.79
N ALA A 131 3.91 -4.08 -7.69
CA ALA A 131 2.56 -4.54 -7.43
C ALA A 131 2.42 -5.45 -6.20
N TRP A 132 3.51 -6.09 -5.73
CA TRP A 132 3.47 -6.93 -4.54
C TRP A 132 3.43 -6.14 -3.23
N PHE A 133 3.60 -4.83 -3.29
CA PHE A 133 3.42 -3.91 -2.17
C PHE A 133 2.01 -3.28 -2.12
N HIS A 134 1.19 -3.49 -3.15
CA HIS A 134 -0.13 -2.87 -3.29
C HIS A 134 -1.19 -3.64 -2.51
N THR A 135 -1.52 -3.18 -1.32
CA THR A 135 -2.43 -3.89 -0.40
C THR A 135 -3.89 -3.97 -0.88
N TRP A 136 -4.28 -3.20 -1.90
CA TRP A 136 -5.60 -3.33 -2.54
C TRP A 136 -5.67 -4.42 -3.60
N ARG A 137 -4.57 -5.16 -3.85
CA ARG A 137 -4.56 -6.22 -4.85
C ARG A 137 -4.95 -7.57 -4.24
N ILE A 138 -5.90 -8.23 -4.89
CA ILE A 138 -6.25 -9.63 -4.68
C ILE A 138 -5.92 -10.47 -5.91
N THR A 139 -5.67 -9.79 -7.04
CA THR A 139 -5.19 -10.40 -8.28
C THR A 139 -3.87 -9.79 -8.75
N CYS A 140 -3.11 -10.59 -9.48
CA CYS A 140 -1.85 -10.14 -10.08
C CYS A 140 -2.12 -9.30 -11.33
N PRO A 141 -1.63 -8.04 -11.43
CA PRO A 141 -1.88 -7.20 -12.60
C PRO A 141 -1.23 -7.73 -13.89
N ARG A 142 -0.22 -8.62 -13.78
CA ARG A 142 0.48 -9.19 -14.93
C ARG A 142 -0.20 -10.41 -15.55
N CYS A 143 -0.77 -11.29 -14.71
CA CYS A 143 -1.29 -12.56 -15.20
C CYS A 143 -2.73 -12.87 -14.75
N GLY A 144 -3.37 -11.98 -14.00
CA GLY A 144 -4.74 -12.15 -13.50
C GLY A 144 -4.92 -13.21 -12.40
N SER A 145 -3.87 -13.98 -12.07
CA SER A 145 -3.97 -15.01 -11.04
C SER A 145 -4.19 -14.40 -9.66
N ARG A 146 -4.92 -15.10 -8.80
CA ARG A 146 -5.05 -14.74 -7.39
C ARG A 146 -3.65 -14.63 -6.75
N VAL A 147 -3.46 -13.61 -5.91
CA VAL A 147 -2.23 -13.47 -5.12
C VAL A 147 -2.29 -14.33 -3.87
N SER A 148 -1.12 -14.69 -3.35
CA SER A 148 -0.96 -15.42 -2.09
C SER A 148 -0.26 -14.54 -1.07
N PRO A 149 -0.52 -14.70 0.25
CA PRO A 149 0.25 -14.01 1.27
C PRO A 149 1.74 -14.31 1.13
N ALA A 150 2.61 -13.31 1.36
CA ALA A 150 4.03 -13.57 1.48
C ALA A 150 4.28 -14.41 2.74
N ARG A 151 5.15 -15.43 2.64
CA ARG A 151 5.40 -16.38 3.75
C ARG A 151 5.86 -15.71 5.05
N SER A 152 6.43 -14.51 4.96
CA SER A 152 6.88 -13.73 6.12
C SER A 152 5.74 -13.09 6.93
N ALA A 153 4.56 -12.93 6.36
CA ALA A 153 3.42 -12.31 7.04
C ALA A 153 2.63 -13.31 7.93
N MET A 154 2.93 -14.60 7.82
CA MET A 154 2.28 -15.64 8.62
C MET A 154 3.33 -16.36 9.46
N GLY A 155 3.24 -16.23 10.77
CA GLY A 155 4.00 -17.07 11.69
C GLY A 155 3.88 -18.55 11.33
N ALA A 156 4.80 -19.40 11.79
CA ALA A 156 5.10 -20.77 11.39
C ALA A 156 3.94 -21.82 11.34
N GLY A 157 2.75 -21.44 10.95
CA GLY A 157 1.55 -22.25 10.77
C GLY A 157 0.76 -21.93 9.51
N GLY A 158 1.33 -21.21 8.55
CA GLY A 158 0.62 -20.63 7.41
C GLY A 158 0.31 -21.59 6.27
N ASP A 159 -0.61 -22.50 6.49
CA ASP A 159 -1.39 -23.07 5.37
C ASP A 159 -2.40 -22.06 4.87
N ALA A 160 -2.66 -22.11 3.57
CA ALA A 160 -3.47 -21.20 2.78
C ALA A 160 -4.59 -20.56 3.60
N SER A 161 -4.48 -19.23 3.79
CA SER A 161 -5.51 -18.45 4.50
C SER A 161 -6.90 -18.86 3.97
N PRO A 162 -7.79 -19.41 4.80
CA PRO A 162 -9.06 -19.94 4.33
C PRO A 162 -9.80 -18.85 3.55
N ASN A 163 -10.45 -19.22 2.45
CA ASN A 163 -11.32 -18.30 1.75
C ASN A 163 -12.58 -18.08 2.59
N LEU A 164 -12.54 -17.13 3.51
CA LEU A 164 -13.64 -16.84 4.45
C LEU A 164 -14.89 -16.31 3.73
N PHE A 165 -14.72 -15.72 2.58
CA PHE A 165 -15.79 -15.04 1.84
C PHE A 165 -15.80 -15.47 0.36
N PRO A 166 -15.99 -16.77 0.06
CA PRO A 166 -15.98 -17.27 -1.32
C PRO A 166 -17.11 -16.66 -2.16
N HIS A 167 -18.24 -16.36 -1.53
CA HIS A 167 -19.42 -15.77 -2.16
C HIS A 167 -19.21 -14.29 -2.54
N LEU A 168 -18.22 -13.60 -1.97
CA LEU A 168 -17.91 -12.19 -2.25
C LEU A 168 -16.82 -12.00 -3.32
N TRP A 169 -16.38 -13.08 -3.96
CA TRP A 169 -15.24 -12.97 -4.88
C TRP A 169 -15.54 -12.07 -6.09
N ALA A 170 -16.75 -12.12 -6.63
CA ALA A 170 -17.15 -11.31 -7.78
C ALA A 170 -17.16 -9.80 -7.42
N GLU A 171 -17.77 -9.45 -6.28
CA GLU A 171 -17.83 -8.10 -5.75
C GLU A 171 -16.44 -7.59 -5.39
N ALA A 172 -15.59 -8.43 -4.81
CA ALA A 172 -14.21 -8.07 -4.49
C ALA A 172 -13.39 -7.76 -5.75
N LEU A 173 -13.56 -8.54 -6.82
CA LEU A 173 -12.93 -8.24 -8.12
C LEU A 173 -13.46 -6.94 -8.73
N GLN A 174 -14.74 -6.64 -8.56
CA GLN A 174 -15.32 -5.37 -8.97
C GLN A 174 -14.72 -4.21 -8.17
N GLY A 175 -14.61 -4.36 -6.83
CA GLY A 175 -13.98 -3.37 -5.96
C GLY A 175 -12.51 -3.15 -6.28
N GLU A 176 -11.74 -4.21 -6.56
CA GLU A 176 -10.34 -4.08 -6.99
C GLU A 176 -10.24 -3.29 -8.30
N ARG A 177 -11.07 -3.60 -9.30
CA ARG A 177 -11.09 -2.90 -10.59
C ARG A 177 -11.45 -1.44 -10.44
N LEU A 178 -12.51 -1.16 -9.67
CA LEU A 178 -12.99 0.19 -9.39
C LEU A 178 -11.91 1.03 -8.69
N LEU A 179 -11.34 0.49 -7.62
CA LEU A 179 -10.29 1.16 -6.87
C LEU A 179 -9.03 1.40 -7.72
N ASN A 180 -8.66 0.40 -8.52
CA ASN A 180 -7.53 0.52 -9.44
C ASN A 180 -7.74 1.61 -10.49
N ALA A 181 -8.94 1.70 -11.09
CA ALA A 181 -9.28 2.75 -12.04
C ALA A 181 -9.18 4.15 -11.42
N ILE A 182 -9.62 4.30 -10.16
CA ILE A 182 -9.53 5.57 -9.42
C ILE A 182 -8.07 5.92 -9.11
N ILE A 183 -7.29 4.98 -8.60
CA ILE A 183 -5.89 5.18 -8.21
C ILE A 183 -5.03 5.59 -9.41
N HIS A 184 -5.25 4.98 -10.56
CA HIS A 184 -4.46 5.25 -11.77
C HIS A 184 -5.13 6.27 -12.71
N HIS A 185 -6.14 7.02 -12.24
CA HIS A 185 -6.83 8.04 -13.01
C HIS A 185 -7.29 7.57 -14.41
N GLN A 186 -7.71 6.31 -14.50
CA GLN A 186 -8.19 5.75 -15.76
C GLN A 186 -9.52 6.42 -16.16
N THR A 187 -9.66 6.81 -17.41
CA THR A 187 -10.90 7.41 -17.95
C THR A 187 -11.70 6.38 -18.75
N PRO A 188 -13.03 6.33 -18.54
CA PRO A 188 -13.79 7.10 -17.58
C PRO A 188 -13.61 6.57 -16.15
N ALA A 189 -13.08 7.42 -15.26
CA ALA A 189 -13.09 7.07 -13.84
C ALA A 189 -14.53 7.16 -13.33
N PRO A 190 -15.00 6.19 -12.53
CA PRO A 190 -16.30 6.29 -11.92
C PRO A 190 -16.34 7.49 -10.96
N VAL A 191 -17.33 8.35 -11.15
CA VAL A 191 -17.54 9.49 -10.26
C VAL A 191 -18.21 8.96 -8.99
N LEU A 192 -17.43 8.75 -7.93
CA LEU A 192 -17.99 8.43 -6.63
C LEU A 192 -18.43 9.71 -5.93
N PRO A 193 -19.60 9.72 -5.26
CA PRO A 193 -20.04 10.86 -4.47
C PRO A 193 -19.16 11.11 -3.25
N ILE A 194 -18.40 10.11 -2.82
CA ILE A 194 -17.42 10.17 -1.74
C ILE A 194 -16.04 9.77 -2.28
N PRO A 195 -14.96 10.49 -1.95
CA PRO A 195 -13.61 10.09 -2.32
C PRO A 195 -13.30 8.66 -1.88
N ALA A 196 -12.77 7.83 -2.78
CA ALA A 196 -12.52 6.40 -2.55
C ALA A 196 -11.70 6.11 -1.28
N MET A 197 -10.65 6.90 -1.03
CA MET A 197 -9.81 6.73 0.18
C MET A 197 -10.60 7.01 1.46
N ARG A 198 -11.59 7.90 1.39
CA ARG A 198 -12.47 8.20 2.51
C ARG A 198 -13.46 7.06 2.75
N LEU A 199 -14.07 6.54 1.68
CA LEU A 199 -14.98 5.39 1.78
C LEU A 199 -14.27 4.16 2.35
N LEU A 200 -13.05 3.88 1.90
CA LEU A 200 -12.22 2.81 2.49
C LEU A 200 -11.97 3.03 3.98
N ARG A 201 -11.66 4.25 4.40
CA ARG A 201 -11.49 4.56 5.84
C ARG A 201 -12.78 4.39 6.63
N LEU A 202 -13.93 4.77 6.06
CA LEU A 202 -15.23 4.57 6.72
C LEU A 202 -15.54 3.10 6.93
N LEU A 203 -15.29 2.24 5.95
CA LEU A 203 -15.48 0.79 6.04
C LEU A 203 -14.60 0.14 7.13
N MET A 204 -13.51 0.80 7.52
CA MET A 204 -12.52 0.29 8.47
C MET A 204 -12.55 0.99 9.83
N ILE A 205 -13.65 1.65 10.17
CA ILE A 205 -13.83 2.18 11.52
C ILE A 205 -14.20 1.03 12.46
N TRP A 206 -13.44 0.93 13.53
CA TRP A 206 -13.71 -0.01 14.58
C TRP A 206 -14.91 0.46 15.43
N THR A 207 -15.88 -0.43 15.67
CA THR A 207 -17.12 -0.13 16.41
C THR A 207 -17.19 -0.89 17.74
N GLY A 208 -16.09 -1.47 18.20
CA GLY A 208 -16.03 -2.27 19.41
C GLY A 208 -16.53 -1.53 20.65
N SER A 209 -17.03 -2.29 21.63
CA SER A 209 -17.59 -1.78 22.88
C SER A 209 -16.58 -0.87 23.61
N GLU A 210 -17.06 0.28 24.12
CA GLU A 210 -16.30 1.18 25.00
C GLU A 210 -16.06 0.57 26.40
N GLN A 211 -16.74 -0.54 26.72
CA GLN A 211 -16.57 -1.20 28.01
C GLN A 211 -15.23 -1.92 28.03
N VAL A 212 -14.44 -1.60 29.05
CA VAL A 212 -13.21 -2.35 29.37
C VAL A 212 -13.63 -3.77 29.72
N PRO A 213 -13.21 -4.80 28.99
CA PRO A 213 -13.64 -6.17 29.28
C PRO A 213 -13.16 -6.58 30.66
N ALA A 214 -13.97 -7.34 31.36
CA ALA A 214 -13.51 -8.08 32.54
C ALA A 214 -12.31 -8.96 32.12
N LYS A 215 -11.33 -9.12 33.02
CA LYS A 215 -10.10 -9.88 32.74
C LYS A 215 -10.46 -11.26 32.16
N GLY A 216 -10.15 -11.51 30.91
CA GLY A 216 -10.36 -12.79 30.22
C GLY A 216 -11.47 -12.81 29.15
N GLU A 217 -12.28 -11.76 29.00
CA GLU A 217 -13.27 -11.65 27.94
C GLU A 217 -12.63 -10.94 26.73
N TRP A 218 -12.60 -11.62 25.59
CA TRP A 218 -12.22 -11.03 24.31
C TRP A 218 -13.33 -10.05 23.90
N GLN A 219 -12.99 -8.77 23.77
CA GLN A 219 -13.92 -7.78 23.22
C GLN A 219 -14.37 -8.26 21.84
N ARG A 220 -15.68 -8.32 21.60
CA ARG A 220 -16.20 -8.44 20.24
C ARG A 220 -15.67 -7.26 19.44
N GLN A 221 -14.79 -7.54 18.49
CA GLN A 221 -14.30 -6.54 17.58
C GLN A 221 -15.40 -6.32 16.55
N GLY A 222 -16.01 -5.16 16.56
CA GLY A 222 -16.97 -4.76 15.55
C GLY A 222 -16.32 -3.80 14.56
N TRP A 223 -16.64 -3.96 13.30
CA TRP A 223 -16.19 -3.07 12.21
C TRP A 223 -17.40 -2.53 11.46
N THR A 224 -17.33 -1.28 11.02
CA THR A 224 -18.34 -0.70 10.13
C THR A 224 -18.51 -1.48 8.84
N LEU A 225 -17.50 -2.24 8.43
CA LEU A 225 -17.56 -3.14 7.28
C LEU A 225 -18.65 -4.21 7.44
N ASP A 226 -18.93 -4.68 8.68
CA ASP A 226 -19.99 -5.67 8.94
C ASP A 226 -21.38 -5.16 8.57
N ALA A 227 -21.61 -3.84 8.61
CA ALA A 227 -22.87 -3.23 8.18
C ALA A 227 -23.10 -3.31 6.66
N VAL A 228 -22.04 -3.45 5.87
CA VAL A 228 -22.07 -3.53 4.39
C VAL A 228 -21.85 -4.97 3.92
N VAL A 229 -21.07 -5.74 4.67
CA VAL A 229 -20.75 -7.15 4.44
C VAL A 229 -21.20 -7.96 5.67
N PRO A 230 -22.49 -8.31 5.75
CA PRO A 230 -23.04 -8.99 6.92
C PRO A 230 -22.31 -10.30 7.25
N GLY A 231 -22.01 -10.49 8.53
CA GLY A 231 -21.31 -11.67 9.04
C GLY A 231 -19.78 -11.57 8.94
N PHE A 232 -19.23 -10.41 8.57
CA PHE A 232 -17.80 -10.17 8.52
C PHE A 232 -17.14 -10.38 9.89
N ASP A 233 -17.64 -9.73 10.91
CA ASP A 233 -17.12 -9.83 12.28
C ASP A 233 -17.20 -11.26 12.83
N ALA A 234 -18.33 -11.93 12.63
CA ALA A 234 -18.51 -13.31 13.03
C ALA A 234 -17.57 -14.30 12.32
N ALA A 235 -17.26 -14.03 11.05
CA ALA A 235 -16.28 -14.85 10.30
C ALA A 235 -14.86 -14.66 10.84
N LEU A 236 -14.46 -13.44 11.16
CA LEU A 236 -13.15 -13.17 11.75
C LEU A 236 -13.00 -13.84 13.13
N GLU A 237 -14.00 -13.71 13.97
CA GLU A 237 -14.01 -14.33 15.30
C GLU A 237 -13.89 -15.85 15.21
N ARG A 238 -14.70 -16.49 14.35
CA ARG A 238 -14.69 -17.95 14.16
C ARG A 238 -13.33 -18.49 13.72
N HIS A 239 -12.59 -17.70 12.95
CA HIS A 239 -11.28 -18.10 12.42
C HIS A 239 -10.10 -17.51 13.19
N GLY A 240 -10.33 -16.82 14.30
CA GLY A 240 -9.28 -16.23 15.13
C GLY A 240 -8.43 -15.19 14.42
N ILE A 241 -9.00 -14.49 13.43
CA ILE A 241 -8.27 -13.48 12.65
C ILE A 241 -8.36 -12.14 13.37
N ALA A 242 -7.21 -11.64 13.84
CA ALA A 242 -7.08 -10.30 14.38
C ALA A 242 -6.75 -9.30 13.27
N ILE A 243 -7.49 -8.20 13.20
CA ILE A 243 -7.15 -7.08 12.31
C ILE A 243 -6.38 -6.04 13.13
N PRO A 244 -5.20 -5.60 12.64
CA PRO A 244 -4.49 -4.48 13.27
C PRO A 244 -5.34 -3.21 13.23
N ARG A 245 -5.55 -2.58 14.39
CA ARG A 245 -6.45 -1.42 14.56
C ARG A 245 -6.10 -0.17 13.77
N THR A 246 -4.93 -0.09 13.15
CA THR A 246 -4.37 1.20 12.75
C THR A 246 -4.05 1.37 11.28
N THR A 247 -4.01 0.33 10.46
CA THR A 247 -3.62 0.51 9.05
C THR A 247 -4.22 -0.54 8.11
N LEU A 248 -4.67 -0.08 6.93
CA LEU A 248 -5.02 -0.93 5.81
C LEU A 248 -3.82 -1.73 5.27
N ILE A 249 -2.60 -1.33 5.64
CA ILE A 249 -1.35 -1.80 5.07
C ILE A 249 -1.02 -3.28 5.39
N ASN A 250 -1.52 -3.82 6.50
CA ASN A 250 -1.17 -5.19 6.94
C ASN A 250 -2.40 -6.10 7.04
N MET A 251 -3.40 -5.88 6.18
CA MET A 251 -4.61 -6.70 6.22
C MET A 251 -4.37 -8.09 5.65
N PRO A 252 -4.79 -9.14 6.37
CA PRO A 252 -4.84 -10.48 5.82
C PRO A 252 -5.67 -10.53 4.52
N LEU A 253 -5.28 -11.37 3.58
CA LEU A 253 -5.95 -11.48 2.29
C LEU A 253 -7.48 -11.70 2.38
N PRO A 254 -8.02 -12.52 3.31
CA PRO A 254 -9.48 -12.65 3.47
C PRO A 254 -10.17 -11.35 3.85
N VAL A 255 -9.57 -10.55 4.73
CA VAL A 255 -10.08 -9.24 5.13
C VAL A 255 -10.08 -8.28 3.94
N ARG A 256 -9.03 -8.33 3.13
CA ARG A 256 -8.90 -7.52 1.92
C ARG A 256 -9.99 -7.85 0.89
N ILE A 257 -10.33 -9.14 0.72
CA ILE A 257 -11.44 -9.58 -0.13
C ILE A 257 -12.76 -8.96 0.35
N ALA A 258 -13.06 -9.07 1.65
CA ALA A 258 -14.27 -8.47 2.22
C ALA A 258 -14.29 -6.95 2.11
N LEU A 259 -13.16 -6.28 2.34
CA LEU A 259 -13.05 -4.82 2.20
C LEU A 259 -13.31 -4.35 0.78
N LEU A 260 -12.73 -5.03 -0.22
CA LEU A 260 -12.95 -4.69 -1.62
C LEU A 260 -14.39 -4.96 -2.05
N ALA A 261 -14.98 -6.05 -1.59
CA ALA A 261 -16.41 -6.32 -1.82
C ALA A 261 -17.28 -5.23 -1.17
N GLY A 262 -17.03 -4.88 0.10
CA GLY A 262 -17.72 -3.81 0.78
C GLY A 262 -17.53 -2.45 0.09
N PHE A 263 -16.34 -2.19 -0.45
CA PHE A 263 -16.07 -0.99 -1.24
C PHE A 263 -16.90 -0.95 -2.53
N ALA A 264 -17.03 -2.06 -3.26
CA ALA A 264 -17.89 -2.15 -4.44
C ALA A 264 -19.36 -1.89 -4.07
N LEU A 265 -19.89 -2.63 -3.09
CA LEU A 265 -21.29 -2.51 -2.63
C LEU A 265 -21.61 -1.09 -2.13
N ALA A 266 -20.73 -0.51 -1.30
CA ALA A 266 -20.89 0.85 -0.81
C ALA A 266 -20.75 1.92 -1.92
N SER A 267 -20.08 1.61 -3.02
CA SER A 267 -19.95 2.51 -4.17
C SER A 267 -21.18 2.51 -5.05
N GLU A 268 -21.97 1.44 -5.06
CA GLU A 268 -23.25 1.33 -5.78
C GLU A 268 -24.35 2.16 -5.11
N ASP A 269 -24.45 2.09 -3.76
CA ASP A 269 -25.39 2.89 -2.97
C ASP A 269 -24.69 3.49 -1.74
N PRO A 270 -23.94 4.59 -1.91
CA PRO A 270 -23.19 5.21 -0.83
C PRO A 270 -24.06 5.77 0.30
N ALA A 271 -25.30 6.22 -0.02
CA ALA A 271 -26.18 6.79 0.99
C ALA A 271 -26.62 5.72 1.98
N THR A 272 -27.16 4.61 1.49
CA THR A 272 -27.57 3.47 2.31
C THR A 272 -26.39 2.87 3.07
N ALA A 273 -25.23 2.71 2.42
CA ALA A 273 -24.04 2.18 3.07
C ALA A 273 -23.57 3.08 4.24
N ILE A 274 -23.55 4.40 4.05
CA ILE A 274 -23.17 5.35 5.12
C ILE A 274 -24.15 5.30 6.29
N GLN A 275 -25.44 5.26 6.00
CA GLN A 275 -26.48 5.16 7.05
C GLN A 275 -26.33 3.86 7.85
N ALA A 276 -26.12 2.73 7.17
CA ALA A 276 -25.90 1.45 7.81
C ALA A 276 -24.65 1.47 8.70
N MET A 277 -23.52 1.95 8.18
CA MET A 277 -22.29 2.10 8.95
C MET A 277 -22.44 3.06 10.13
N TRP A 278 -23.15 4.19 9.94
CA TRP A 278 -23.43 5.14 11.03
C TRP A 278 -24.25 4.52 12.14
N ALA A 279 -25.26 3.71 11.81
CA ALA A 279 -26.11 3.04 12.78
C ALA A 279 -25.32 2.07 13.69
N THR A 280 -24.23 1.50 13.22
CA THR A 280 -23.36 0.59 13.99
C THR A 280 -22.35 1.31 14.89
N THR A 281 -22.15 2.63 14.70
CA THR A 281 -21.15 3.40 15.46
C THR A 281 -21.75 3.99 16.74
N SER A 282 -20.97 4.10 17.81
CA SER A 282 -21.36 4.69 19.09
C SER A 282 -20.23 5.56 19.66
N GLY A 283 -20.57 6.44 20.60
CA GLY A 283 -19.63 7.21 21.41
C GLY A 283 -18.49 7.86 20.59
N MET A 284 -17.26 7.59 20.98
CA MET A 284 -16.03 8.14 20.36
C MET A 284 -15.90 7.70 18.90
N HIS A 285 -16.34 6.48 18.54
CA HIS A 285 -16.28 5.98 17.16
C HIS A 285 -17.21 6.78 16.24
N ARG A 286 -18.36 7.24 16.75
CA ARG A 286 -19.27 8.13 16.03
C ARG A 286 -18.61 9.50 15.74
N ALA A 287 -17.87 10.05 16.68
CA ALA A 287 -17.10 11.27 16.47
C ALA A 287 -16.02 11.08 15.38
N HIS A 288 -15.30 9.96 15.42
CA HIS A 288 -14.30 9.62 14.40
C HIS A 288 -14.94 9.39 13.02
N PHE A 289 -16.06 8.68 12.96
CA PHE A 289 -16.83 8.49 11.72
C PHE A 289 -17.25 9.84 11.12
N ARG A 290 -17.79 10.73 11.95
CA ARG A 290 -18.17 12.09 11.53
C ARG A 290 -16.96 12.86 11.00
N TYR A 291 -15.83 12.82 11.71
CA TYR A 291 -14.59 13.45 11.25
C TYR A 291 -14.16 12.94 9.88
N VAL A 292 -14.10 11.63 9.66
CA VAL A 292 -13.73 11.04 8.36
C VAL A 292 -14.70 11.48 7.28
N LEU A 293 -15.99 11.58 7.57
CA LEU A 293 -17.02 11.90 6.59
C LEU A 293 -17.04 13.40 6.24
N THR A 294 -16.90 14.31 7.24
CA THR A 294 -17.18 15.75 7.06
C THR A 294 -15.97 16.66 7.14
N ASP A 295 -15.04 16.40 8.04
CA ASP A 295 -14.00 17.36 8.43
C ASP A 295 -12.68 17.14 7.69
N MET A 296 -12.51 15.98 7.05
CA MET A 296 -11.39 15.80 6.12
C MET A 296 -11.57 16.70 4.87
N PRO A 297 -10.47 17.15 4.24
CA PRO A 297 -10.54 18.00 3.05
C PRO A 297 -11.55 17.47 2.01
N GLY A 298 -12.48 18.32 1.58
CA GLY A 298 -13.56 17.95 0.62
C GLY A 298 -14.85 17.36 1.25
N GLY A 299 -14.95 17.28 2.60
CA GLY A 299 -16.07 16.61 3.30
C GLY A 299 -17.37 17.40 3.49
N HIS A 300 -17.37 18.71 3.25
CA HIS A 300 -18.53 19.59 3.56
C HIS A 300 -19.83 19.23 2.84
N ARG A 301 -19.78 18.47 1.74
CA ARG A 301 -20.94 18.06 0.93
C ARG A 301 -21.80 16.95 1.57
N PHE A 302 -21.32 16.30 2.63
CA PHE A 302 -21.98 15.10 3.20
C PHE A 302 -22.64 15.33 4.56
N ARG A 303 -22.65 16.56 5.10
CA ARG A 303 -23.32 16.88 6.35
C ARG A 303 -24.78 16.46 6.43
N PRO A 304 -25.60 16.59 5.35
CA PRO A 304 -27.00 16.17 5.41
C PRO A 304 -27.23 14.68 5.64
N MET A 305 -26.29 13.82 5.27
CA MET A 305 -26.46 12.36 5.33
C MET A 305 -26.39 11.78 6.73
N ILE A 306 -25.93 12.54 7.74
CA ILE A 306 -25.80 12.10 9.14
C ILE A 306 -26.67 12.92 10.11
N ALA A 307 -27.45 13.87 9.60
CA ALA A 307 -28.32 14.73 10.40
C ALA A 307 -29.76 14.14 10.60
N ALA A 308 -30.06 13.02 9.94
CA ALA A 308 -31.27 12.23 10.10
C ALA A 308 -30.99 11.03 11.00
#